data_4b9537c952a4da058d06c2ae6c905ef8
#
_entry.id   4b9537c952a4da058d06c2ae6c905ef8
#
_cell.length_a   1.000
_cell.length_b   1.000
_cell.length_c   1.000
_cell.angle_alpha   90.00
_cell.angle_beta   90.00
_cell.angle_gamma   90.00
#
_symmetry.space_group_name_H-M   'P 1'
#
loop_
_entity.id
_entity.type
_entity.pdbx_description
1 polymer ?
#
loop_
_entity_poly.entity_id
_entity_poly.type
_entity_poly.pdbx_seq_one_letter_code
_entity_poly.pdbx_strand_id
1 'polypeptide(L)'
;VAVPLAVILGMALAFLLDAGIPLKSELRSCFLTPLMVPTASIVLIWQVLFDYNGVVNVAVQKFGGGQVDWLKSSAGLLVVILLFLWKNLGYNMILFLSAMGNIPKDIIEVAELDGADRWQIFLHVKLRYLSPTIMFVTILSMINSFKVFREIYLLTGEYPYGALYMLQHYMNNTFASADYQKLSTAAIYMSFVMIVIMGILFWVEHHFGKDLEEE
;
A
#
# COMPACT_ATOMS: atom_id res chain seq x y z
N VAL A 1 -5.48 -6.67 -3.94
CA VAL A 1 -6.36 -5.49 -3.77
C VAL A 1 -5.61 -4.34 -3.09
N ALA A 2 -4.97 -4.54 -1.93
CA ALA A 2 -4.32 -3.47 -1.15
C ALA A 2 -3.16 -2.79 -1.91
N VAL A 3 -2.32 -3.55 -2.63
CA VAL A 3 -1.16 -3.01 -3.35
C VAL A 3 -1.59 -2.08 -4.50
N PRO A 4 -2.45 -2.48 -5.45
CA PRO A 4 -2.92 -1.57 -6.49
C PRO A 4 -3.57 -0.31 -5.92
N LEU A 5 -4.38 -0.43 -4.87
CA LEU A 5 -4.98 0.72 -4.20
C LEU A 5 -3.92 1.66 -3.60
N ALA A 6 -2.89 1.13 -2.93
CA ALA A 6 -1.82 1.94 -2.35
C ALA A 6 -1.02 2.69 -3.42
N VAL A 7 -0.77 2.07 -4.57
CA VAL A 7 -0.08 2.69 -5.71
C VAL A 7 -0.94 3.78 -6.33
N ILE A 8 -2.19 3.48 -6.69
CA ILE A 8 -3.11 4.42 -7.32
C ILE A 8 -3.39 5.62 -6.41
N LEU A 9 -3.72 5.38 -5.14
CA LEU A 9 -4.01 6.47 -4.21
C LEU A 9 -2.77 7.29 -3.87
N GLY A 10 -1.58 6.65 -3.75
CA GLY A 10 -0.32 7.34 -3.55
C GLY A 10 0.02 8.27 -4.73
N MET A 11 -0.17 7.79 -5.96
CA MET A 11 0.01 8.58 -7.18
C MET A 11 -1.02 9.72 -7.28
N ALA A 12 -2.29 9.46 -6.97
CA ALA A 12 -3.34 10.49 -6.97
C ALA A 12 -3.04 11.60 -5.96
N LEU A 13 -2.60 11.25 -4.75
CA LEU A 13 -2.17 12.23 -3.75
C LEU A 13 -0.95 13.03 -4.20
N ALA A 14 0.03 12.39 -4.83
CA ALA A 14 1.20 13.07 -5.38
C ALA A 14 0.79 14.09 -6.46
N PHE A 15 -0.10 13.69 -7.37
CA PHE A 15 -0.63 14.57 -8.41
C PHE A 15 -1.39 15.77 -7.83
N LEU A 16 -2.24 15.54 -6.82
CA LEU A 16 -2.94 16.62 -6.12
C LEU A 16 -1.96 17.61 -5.48
N LEU A 17 -0.92 17.11 -4.81
CA LEU A 17 0.09 17.96 -4.18
C LEU A 17 1.00 18.67 -5.20
N ASP A 18 1.24 18.07 -6.37
CA ASP A 18 2.00 18.70 -7.46
C ASP A 18 1.25 19.91 -8.04
N ALA A 19 -0.08 19.88 -8.05
CA ALA A 19 -0.93 20.97 -8.54
C ALA A 19 -0.87 22.28 -7.74
N GLY A 20 0.01 22.39 -6.73
CA GLY A 20 0.27 23.66 -6.03
C GLY A 20 -0.74 23.99 -4.93
N ILE A 21 -1.29 23.00 -4.25
CA ILE A 21 -2.22 23.18 -3.14
C ILE A 21 -1.53 23.93 -1.99
N PRO A 22 -2.22 24.89 -1.32
CA PRO A 22 -1.72 25.52 -0.09
C PRO A 22 -1.50 24.44 0.99
N LEU A 23 -0.54 24.66 1.90
CA LEU A 23 -0.16 23.71 2.97
C LEU A 23 0.47 22.40 2.46
N LYS A 24 1.12 22.42 1.30
CA LYS A 24 1.77 21.25 0.70
C LYS A 24 2.79 20.59 1.65
N SER A 25 3.54 21.39 2.40
CA SER A 25 4.56 20.91 3.35
C SER A 25 3.94 20.17 4.53
N GLU A 26 2.89 20.74 5.09
CA GLU A 26 2.15 20.22 6.24
C GLU A 26 1.45 18.91 5.88
N LEU A 27 0.82 18.86 4.71
CA LEU A 27 0.18 17.64 4.21
C LEU A 27 1.19 16.51 3.99
N ARG A 28 2.38 16.81 3.42
CA ARG A 28 3.45 15.83 3.29
C ARG A 28 3.85 15.25 4.64
N SER A 29 4.09 16.10 5.63
CA SER A 29 4.46 15.68 6.98
C SER A 29 3.37 14.84 7.63
N CYS A 30 2.11 15.24 7.48
CA CYS A 30 0.96 14.50 8.01
C CYS A 30 0.87 13.08 7.41
N PHE A 31 1.00 12.95 6.09
CA PHE A 31 0.95 11.64 5.43
C PHE A 31 2.17 10.76 5.71
N LEU A 32 3.33 11.33 6.08
CA LEU A 32 4.52 10.58 6.48
C LEU A 32 4.51 10.13 7.93
N THR A 33 3.75 10.79 8.79
CA THR A 33 3.69 10.49 10.23
C THR A 33 3.46 8.99 10.52
N PRO A 34 2.55 8.28 9.83
CA PRO A 34 2.34 6.85 10.07
C PRO A 34 3.57 5.97 9.91
N LEU A 35 4.49 6.36 9.03
CA LEU A 35 5.71 5.60 8.77
C LEU A 35 6.70 5.69 9.94
N MET A 36 6.68 6.81 10.67
CA MET A 36 7.61 7.09 11.77
C MET A 36 7.16 6.46 13.10
N VAL A 37 5.89 6.10 13.22
CA VAL A 37 5.33 5.54 14.45
C VAL A 37 5.66 4.04 14.55
N PRO A 38 6.13 3.56 15.72
CA PRO A 38 6.36 2.12 15.92
C PRO A 38 5.10 1.29 15.66
N THR A 39 5.25 0.17 14.96
CA THR A 39 4.13 -0.69 14.56
C THR A 39 3.26 -1.14 15.74
N ALA A 40 3.88 -1.47 16.89
CA ALA A 40 3.14 -1.88 18.08
C ALA A 40 2.18 -0.78 18.59
N SER A 41 2.62 0.49 18.59
CA SER A 41 1.79 1.62 19.02
C SER A 41 0.62 1.85 18.04
N ILE A 42 0.88 1.73 16.74
CA ILE A 42 -0.16 1.82 15.71
C ILE A 42 -1.23 0.76 15.94
N VAL A 43 -0.80 -0.49 16.13
CA VAL A 43 -1.72 -1.62 16.32
C VAL A 43 -2.59 -1.44 17.56
N LEU A 44 -2.04 -0.95 18.68
CA LEU A 44 -2.83 -0.66 19.88
C LEU A 44 -3.91 0.39 19.61
N ILE A 45 -3.60 1.46 18.87
CA ILE A 45 -4.58 2.48 18.48
C ILE A 45 -5.69 1.84 17.63
N TRP A 46 -5.31 1.01 16.67
CA TRP A 46 -6.27 0.34 15.79
C TRP A 46 -7.14 -0.67 16.54
N GLN A 47 -6.59 -1.42 17.51
CA GLN A 47 -7.38 -2.28 18.38
C GLN A 47 -8.47 -1.51 19.12
N VAL A 48 -8.13 -0.36 19.70
CA VAL A 48 -9.11 0.49 20.42
C VAL A 48 -10.15 1.09 19.46
N LEU A 49 -9.74 1.55 18.28
CA LEU A 49 -10.65 2.13 17.29
C LEU A 49 -11.67 1.12 16.75
N PHE A 50 -11.21 -0.10 16.44
CA PHE A 50 -12.01 -1.18 15.85
C PHE A 50 -12.50 -2.22 16.88
N ASP A 51 -12.39 -1.92 18.18
CA ASP A 51 -13.01 -2.72 19.23
C ASP A 51 -14.53 -2.76 19.06
N TYR A 52 -15.17 -3.80 19.57
CA TYR A 52 -16.63 -3.94 19.51
C TYR A 52 -17.37 -2.73 20.12
N ASN A 53 -16.84 -2.16 21.20
CA ASN A 53 -17.33 -0.93 21.82
C ASN A 53 -16.52 0.33 21.40
N GLY A 54 -15.70 0.20 20.35
CA GLY A 54 -14.79 1.25 19.90
C GLY A 54 -15.49 2.37 19.13
N VAL A 55 -14.71 3.42 18.85
CA VAL A 55 -15.16 4.65 18.21
C VAL A 55 -15.82 4.40 16.85
N VAL A 56 -15.30 3.44 16.08
CA VAL A 56 -15.83 3.12 14.75
C VAL A 56 -17.26 2.58 14.87
N ASN A 57 -17.54 1.67 15.80
CA ASN A 57 -18.88 1.17 16.02
C ASN A 57 -19.86 2.25 16.54
N VAL A 58 -19.38 3.14 17.40
CA VAL A 58 -20.18 4.30 17.82
C VAL A 58 -20.56 5.18 16.62
N ALA A 59 -19.65 5.39 15.70
CA ALA A 59 -19.94 6.13 14.46
C ALA A 59 -20.93 5.38 13.57
N VAL A 60 -20.73 4.07 13.35
CA VAL A 60 -21.63 3.21 12.55
C VAL A 60 -23.06 3.26 13.10
N GLN A 61 -23.23 3.17 14.42
CA GLN A 61 -24.55 3.24 15.07
C GLN A 61 -25.24 4.61 14.87
N LYS A 62 -24.47 5.71 14.91
CA LYS A 62 -25.03 7.05 14.62
C LYS A 62 -25.59 7.18 13.21
N PHE A 63 -25.06 6.42 12.25
CA PHE A 63 -25.57 6.34 10.88
C PHE A 63 -26.61 5.23 10.66
N GLY A 64 -27.13 4.63 11.74
CA GLY A 64 -28.18 3.61 11.68
C GLY A 64 -27.70 2.19 11.38
N GLY A 65 -26.38 1.94 11.42
CA GLY A 65 -25.80 0.61 11.25
C GLY A 65 -25.81 -0.21 12.55
N GLY A 66 -25.73 -1.55 12.43
CA GLY A 66 -25.53 -2.45 13.57
C GLY A 66 -24.08 -2.47 14.03
N GLN A 67 -23.85 -2.91 15.28
CA GLN A 67 -22.48 -3.18 15.76
C GLN A 67 -21.84 -4.33 14.98
N VAL A 68 -20.60 -4.17 14.62
CA VAL A 68 -19.78 -5.15 13.87
C VAL A 68 -18.60 -5.56 14.74
N ASP A 69 -18.34 -6.85 14.85
CA ASP A 69 -17.07 -7.34 15.41
C ASP A 69 -16.01 -7.30 14.29
N TRP A 70 -15.36 -6.16 14.15
CA TRP A 70 -14.43 -5.88 13.06
C TRP A 70 -13.29 -6.88 12.96
N LEU A 71 -12.70 -7.27 14.10
CA LEU A 71 -11.50 -8.10 14.12
C LEU A 71 -11.79 -9.60 14.11
N LYS A 72 -13.01 -10.00 14.52
CA LYS A 72 -13.44 -11.40 14.58
C LYS A 72 -14.47 -11.79 13.51
N SER A 73 -14.53 -11.01 12.43
CA SER A 73 -15.40 -11.26 11.29
C SER A 73 -14.67 -11.08 9.96
N SER A 74 -15.35 -11.31 8.85
CA SER A 74 -14.82 -11.05 7.50
C SER A 74 -14.48 -9.55 7.26
N ALA A 75 -15.09 -8.66 8.04
CA ALA A 75 -14.78 -7.22 8.01
C ALA A 75 -13.34 -6.90 8.45
N GLY A 76 -12.66 -7.80 9.17
CA GLY A 76 -11.26 -7.66 9.55
C GLY A 76 -10.32 -7.48 8.36
N LEU A 77 -10.65 -8.06 7.20
CA LEU A 77 -9.87 -7.85 5.99
C LEU A 77 -9.88 -6.37 5.56
N LEU A 78 -11.02 -5.68 5.69
CA LEU A 78 -11.13 -4.26 5.40
C LEU A 78 -10.28 -3.43 6.38
N VAL A 79 -10.29 -3.79 7.67
CA VAL A 79 -9.46 -3.12 8.69
C VAL A 79 -7.96 -3.24 8.34
N VAL A 80 -7.53 -4.43 7.93
CA VAL A 80 -6.13 -4.67 7.52
C VAL A 80 -5.77 -3.89 6.25
N ILE A 81 -6.67 -3.84 5.27
CA ILE A 81 -6.45 -3.05 4.04
C ILE A 81 -6.33 -1.56 4.40
N LEU A 82 -7.20 -1.02 5.23
CA LEU A 82 -7.14 0.37 5.68
C LEU A 82 -5.84 0.67 6.43
N LEU A 83 -5.42 -0.23 7.33
CA LEU A 83 -4.15 -0.10 8.05
C LEU A 83 -2.97 -0.09 7.09
N PHE A 84 -2.95 -1.00 6.12
CA PHE A 84 -1.91 -1.08 5.10
C PHE A 84 -1.84 0.19 4.25
N LEU A 85 -2.99 0.68 3.79
CA LEU A 85 -3.08 1.92 3.01
C LEU A 85 -2.58 3.10 3.83
N TRP A 86 -3.12 3.30 5.02
CA TRP A 86 -2.74 4.42 5.89
C TRP A 86 -1.23 4.47 6.18
N LYS A 87 -0.60 3.31 6.33
CA LYS A 87 0.83 3.19 6.60
C LYS A 87 1.71 3.44 5.36
N ASN A 88 1.27 3.01 4.18
CA ASN A 88 2.10 3.05 2.97
C ASN A 88 1.80 4.26 2.06
N LEU A 89 0.64 4.88 2.17
CA LEU A 89 0.19 5.97 1.30
C LEU A 89 1.19 7.14 1.25
N GLY A 90 1.65 7.60 2.42
CA GLY A 90 2.56 8.74 2.50
C GLY A 90 3.92 8.47 1.85
N TYR A 91 4.44 7.26 2.02
CA TYR A 91 5.69 6.86 1.40
C TYR A 91 5.57 6.79 -0.13
N ASN A 92 4.53 6.12 -0.62
CA ASN A 92 4.27 6.02 -2.06
C ASN A 92 4.06 7.41 -2.68
N MET A 93 3.29 8.26 -2.02
CA MET A 93 3.05 9.65 -2.43
C MET A 93 4.35 10.43 -2.59
N ILE A 94 5.31 10.32 -1.66
CA ILE A 94 6.58 11.05 -1.76
C ILE A 94 7.45 10.53 -2.89
N LEU A 95 7.50 9.23 -3.12
CA LEU A 95 8.24 8.66 -4.24
C LEU A 95 7.71 9.20 -5.58
N PHE A 96 6.39 9.20 -5.76
CA PHE A 96 5.78 9.77 -6.96
C PHE A 96 6.00 11.27 -7.08
N LEU A 97 5.88 12.01 -5.99
CA LEU A 97 6.06 13.45 -5.99
C LEU A 97 7.51 13.84 -6.31
N SER A 98 8.48 13.06 -5.84
CA SER A 98 9.89 13.23 -6.19
C SER A 98 10.14 12.96 -7.67
N ALA A 99 9.56 11.89 -8.19
CA ALA A 99 9.69 11.55 -9.62
C ALA A 99 9.03 12.60 -10.52
N MET A 100 7.87 13.14 -10.14
CA MET A 100 7.21 14.25 -10.86
C MET A 100 8.07 15.49 -10.90
N GLY A 101 8.82 15.79 -9.83
CA GLY A 101 9.72 16.92 -9.75
C GLY A 101 10.95 16.82 -10.69
N ASN A 102 11.27 15.63 -11.16
CA ASN A 102 12.38 15.38 -12.09
C ASN A 102 11.97 15.46 -13.57
N ILE A 103 10.70 15.63 -13.87
CA ILE A 103 10.23 15.79 -15.26
C ILE A 103 10.71 17.14 -15.78
N PRO A 104 11.39 17.20 -16.95
CA PRO A 104 11.83 18.45 -17.55
C PRO A 104 10.66 19.40 -17.79
N LYS A 105 10.79 20.64 -17.35
CA LYS A 105 9.73 21.65 -17.49
C LYS A 105 9.44 21.97 -18.96
N ASP A 106 10.48 21.97 -19.78
CA ASP A 106 10.39 22.28 -21.21
C ASP A 106 9.35 21.38 -21.92
N ILE A 107 9.28 20.10 -21.54
CA ILE A 107 8.31 19.16 -22.11
C ILE A 107 6.87 19.51 -21.69
N ILE A 108 6.72 19.97 -20.46
CA ILE A 108 5.39 20.39 -19.94
C ILE A 108 4.98 21.69 -20.65
N GLU A 109 5.90 22.64 -20.79
CA GLU A 109 5.66 23.93 -21.47
C GLU A 109 5.31 23.74 -22.95
N VAL A 110 5.99 22.83 -23.65
CA VAL A 110 5.67 22.50 -25.04
C VAL A 110 4.25 21.91 -25.13
N ALA A 111 3.90 20.98 -24.25
CA ALA A 111 2.54 20.40 -24.23
C ALA A 111 1.47 21.46 -23.94
N GLU A 112 1.75 22.44 -23.06
CA GLU A 112 0.86 23.56 -22.79
C GLU A 112 0.70 24.48 -24.01
N LEU A 113 1.78 24.74 -24.75
CA LEU A 113 1.74 25.51 -25.99
C LEU A 113 0.96 24.82 -27.10
N ASP A 114 0.97 23.48 -27.13
CA ASP A 114 0.15 22.66 -28.03
C ASP A 114 -1.33 22.60 -27.59
N GLY A 115 -1.69 23.28 -26.50
CA GLY A 115 -3.09 23.36 -26.01
C GLY A 115 -3.54 22.20 -25.16
N ALA A 116 -2.62 21.37 -24.67
CA ALA A 116 -2.96 20.24 -23.77
C ALA A 116 -3.44 20.76 -22.40
N ASP A 117 -4.56 20.20 -21.94
CA ASP A 117 -5.03 20.48 -20.59
C ASP A 117 -4.24 19.70 -19.53
N ARG A 118 -4.44 20.02 -18.24
CA ARG A 118 -3.72 19.38 -17.13
C ARG A 118 -3.93 17.87 -17.08
N TRP A 119 -5.08 17.37 -17.49
CA TRP A 119 -5.38 15.95 -17.50
C TRP A 119 -4.68 15.23 -18.65
N GLN A 120 -4.62 15.87 -19.83
CA GLN A 120 -3.89 15.38 -20.98
C GLN A 120 -2.37 15.34 -20.69
N ILE A 121 -1.82 16.39 -20.09
CA ILE A 121 -0.41 16.42 -19.64
C ILE A 121 -0.14 15.30 -18.63
N PHE A 122 -1.07 15.06 -17.68
CA PHE A 122 -0.91 13.96 -16.74
C PHE A 122 -0.89 12.60 -17.44
N LEU A 123 -1.86 12.32 -18.32
CA LEU A 123 -1.99 11.01 -18.96
C LEU A 123 -0.89 10.73 -19.99
N HIS A 124 -0.54 11.71 -20.82
CA HIS A 124 0.34 11.49 -21.97
C HIS A 124 1.79 11.84 -21.70
N VAL A 125 2.06 12.75 -20.75
CA VAL A 125 3.41 13.17 -20.38
C VAL A 125 3.82 12.59 -19.05
N LYS A 126 3.18 13.02 -17.95
CA LYS A 126 3.63 12.66 -16.59
C LYS A 126 3.56 11.17 -16.31
N LEU A 127 2.47 10.50 -16.70
CA LEU A 127 2.28 9.06 -16.46
C LEU A 127 3.34 8.23 -17.20
N ARG A 128 3.72 8.65 -18.41
CA ARG A 128 4.78 8.03 -19.19
C ARG A 128 6.14 8.15 -18.48
N TYR A 129 6.52 9.36 -18.04
CA TYR A 129 7.74 9.58 -17.26
C TYR A 129 7.74 8.88 -15.88
N LEU A 130 6.57 8.64 -15.31
CA LEU A 130 6.42 7.96 -14.04
C LEU A 130 6.45 6.42 -14.15
N SER A 131 6.44 5.86 -15.36
CA SER A 131 6.37 4.40 -15.57
C SER A 131 7.40 3.61 -14.76
N PRO A 132 8.71 3.96 -14.76
CA PRO A 132 9.71 3.28 -13.94
C PRO A 132 9.43 3.40 -12.44
N THR A 133 8.95 4.58 -12.02
CA THR A 133 8.60 4.82 -10.61
C THR A 133 7.36 4.04 -10.18
N ILE A 134 6.36 3.91 -11.05
CA ILE A 134 5.16 3.09 -10.80
C ILE A 134 5.57 1.64 -10.53
N MET A 135 6.45 1.10 -11.36
CA MET A 135 6.99 -0.24 -11.19
C MET A 135 7.74 -0.38 -9.86
N PHE A 136 8.67 0.52 -9.58
CA PHE A 136 9.44 0.53 -8.35
C PHE A 136 8.55 0.58 -7.10
N VAL A 137 7.57 1.50 -7.08
CA VAL A 137 6.60 1.64 -5.99
C VAL A 137 5.71 0.40 -5.86
N THR A 138 5.35 -0.22 -6.99
CA THR A 138 4.57 -1.47 -6.99
C THR A 138 5.36 -2.61 -6.35
N ILE A 139 6.64 -2.79 -6.71
CA ILE A 139 7.54 -3.80 -6.11
C ILE A 139 7.68 -3.56 -4.61
N LEU A 140 7.96 -2.33 -4.19
CA LEU A 140 8.08 -1.99 -2.77
C LEU A 140 6.78 -2.24 -2.00
N SER A 141 5.63 -1.85 -2.56
CA SER A 141 4.31 -2.09 -1.96
C SER A 141 4.00 -3.58 -1.88
N MET A 142 4.43 -4.38 -2.87
CA MET A 142 4.29 -5.83 -2.84
C MET A 142 5.13 -6.43 -1.71
N ILE A 143 6.41 -6.05 -1.57
CA ILE A 143 7.26 -6.49 -0.47
C ILE A 143 6.65 -6.14 0.89
N ASN A 144 6.11 -4.92 1.02
CA ASN A 144 5.45 -4.48 2.24
C ASN A 144 4.15 -5.26 2.53
N SER A 145 3.43 -5.69 1.49
CA SER A 145 2.23 -6.51 1.66
C SER A 145 2.51 -7.88 2.26
N PHE A 146 3.67 -8.47 1.97
CA PHE A 146 4.11 -9.71 2.62
C PHE A 146 4.53 -9.50 4.08
N LYS A 147 4.98 -8.29 4.43
CA LYS A 147 5.36 -7.96 5.83
C LYS A 147 4.17 -7.64 6.73
N VAL A 148 2.97 -7.49 6.18
CA VAL A 148 1.75 -7.14 6.94
C VAL A 148 1.35 -8.18 7.98
N PHE A 149 1.90 -9.39 7.90
CA PHE A 149 1.74 -10.43 8.92
C PHE A 149 2.01 -9.91 10.34
N ARG A 150 3.06 -9.09 10.52
CA ARG A 150 3.42 -8.55 11.83
C ARG A 150 2.27 -7.72 12.43
N GLU A 151 1.65 -6.88 11.62
CA GLU A 151 0.52 -6.06 12.02
C GLU A 151 -0.70 -6.91 12.38
N ILE A 152 -1.01 -7.90 11.55
CA ILE A 152 -2.15 -8.80 11.78
C ILE A 152 -1.92 -9.64 13.03
N TYR A 153 -0.72 -10.19 13.21
CA TYR A 153 -0.37 -10.98 14.38
C TYR A 153 -0.50 -10.18 15.68
N LEU A 154 -0.02 -8.94 15.69
CA LEU A 154 -0.16 -8.05 16.85
C LEU A 154 -1.62 -7.62 17.07
N LEU A 155 -2.42 -7.50 16.00
CA LEU A 155 -3.80 -7.04 16.06
C LEU A 155 -4.76 -8.13 16.54
N THR A 156 -4.56 -9.38 16.11
CA THR A 156 -5.53 -10.47 16.26
C THR A 156 -4.96 -11.74 16.91
N GLY A 157 -3.64 -11.80 17.19
CA GLY A 157 -2.97 -12.93 17.82
C GLY A 157 -2.62 -14.08 16.88
N GLU A 158 -2.35 -15.24 17.48
CA GLU A 158 -1.84 -16.44 16.78
C GLU A 158 -2.88 -17.11 15.87
N TYR A 159 -4.16 -17.02 16.25
CA TYR A 159 -5.27 -17.67 15.57
C TYR A 159 -6.37 -16.64 15.24
N PRO A 160 -6.12 -15.78 14.23
CA PRO A 160 -7.11 -14.80 13.80
C PRO A 160 -8.31 -15.46 13.14
N TYR A 161 -9.37 -14.68 12.91
CA TYR A 161 -10.50 -15.12 12.10
C TYR A 161 -10.02 -15.60 10.71
N GLY A 162 -10.64 -16.66 10.18
CA GLY A 162 -10.15 -17.41 9.03
C GLY A 162 -9.71 -16.57 7.81
N ALA A 163 -10.40 -15.46 7.53
CA ALA A 163 -10.03 -14.55 6.44
C ALA A 163 -8.69 -13.80 6.68
N LEU A 164 -8.23 -13.71 7.93
CA LEU A 164 -6.98 -13.06 8.31
C LEU A 164 -5.85 -14.06 8.56
N TYR A 165 -6.15 -15.37 8.54
CA TYR A 165 -5.14 -16.41 8.75
C TYR A 165 -4.25 -16.56 7.50
N MET A 166 -3.04 -16.05 7.59
CA MET A 166 -2.06 -16.08 6.51
C MET A 166 -1.15 -17.30 6.61
N LEU A 167 -0.47 -17.65 5.51
CA LEU A 167 0.58 -18.69 5.50
C LEU A 167 1.66 -18.42 6.57
N GLN A 168 1.96 -17.16 6.84
CA GLN A 168 2.93 -16.78 7.89
C GLN A 168 2.44 -17.09 9.31
N HIS A 169 1.11 -17.04 9.59
CA HIS A 169 0.57 -17.55 10.85
C HIS A 169 0.79 -19.06 10.98
N TYR A 170 0.51 -19.80 9.90
CA TYR A 170 0.79 -21.24 9.87
C TYR A 170 2.27 -21.53 10.13
N MET A 171 3.19 -20.80 9.49
CA MET A 171 4.63 -20.97 9.67
C MET A 171 5.04 -20.66 11.13
N ASN A 172 4.52 -19.57 11.71
CA ASN A 172 4.80 -19.19 13.09
C ASN A 172 4.30 -20.26 14.09
N ASN A 173 3.09 -20.76 13.93
CA ASN A 173 2.51 -21.77 14.78
C ASN A 173 3.21 -23.13 14.63
N THR A 174 3.63 -23.47 13.41
CA THR A 174 4.40 -24.70 13.12
C THR A 174 5.81 -24.61 13.71
N PHE A 175 6.43 -23.42 13.70
CA PHE A 175 7.68 -23.18 14.39
C PHE A 175 7.54 -23.37 15.91
N ALA A 176 6.49 -22.80 16.51
CA ALA A 176 6.22 -22.94 17.95
C ALA A 176 5.97 -24.40 18.37
N SER A 177 5.41 -25.23 17.47
CA SER A 177 5.21 -26.67 17.69
C SER A 177 6.43 -27.55 17.34
N ALA A 178 7.55 -26.93 16.96
CA ALA A 178 8.81 -27.59 16.57
C ALA A 178 8.69 -28.56 15.38
N ASP A 179 7.67 -28.42 14.52
CA ASP A 179 7.48 -29.22 13.30
C ASP A 179 8.27 -28.56 12.14
N TYR A 180 9.58 -28.71 12.17
CA TYR A 180 10.48 -28.06 11.21
C TYR A 180 10.30 -28.57 9.76
N GLN A 181 9.78 -29.79 9.58
CA GLN A 181 9.54 -30.33 8.25
C GLN A 181 8.41 -29.57 7.53
N LYS A 182 7.28 -29.35 8.20
CA LYS A 182 6.18 -28.54 7.66
C LYS A 182 6.57 -27.08 7.50
N LEU A 183 7.32 -26.54 8.47
CA LEU A 183 7.83 -25.16 8.38
C LEU A 183 8.70 -24.95 7.14
N SER A 184 9.66 -25.84 6.88
CA SER A 184 10.54 -25.76 5.72
C SER A 184 9.76 -25.84 4.40
N THR A 185 8.77 -26.74 4.33
CA THR A 185 7.90 -26.86 3.16
C THR A 185 7.11 -25.58 2.92
N ALA A 186 6.51 -25.01 3.95
CA ALA A 186 5.76 -23.76 3.83
C ALA A 186 6.66 -22.57 3.44
N ALA A 187 7.88 -22.52 3.97
CA ALA A 187 8.86 -21.48 3.64
C ALA A 187 9.30 -21.54 2.17
N ILE A 188 9.59 -22.75 1.66
CA ILE A 188 9.94 -22.96 0.25
C ILE A 188 8.77 -22.58 -0.66
N TYR A 189 7.55 -22.99 -0.32
CA TYR A 189 6.35 -22.63 -1.07
C TYR A 189 6.15 -21.11 -1.13
N MET A 190 6.26 -20.41 0.03
CA MET A 190 6.15 -18.96 0.08
C MET A 190 7.23 -18.27 -0.76
N SER A 191 8.49 -18.75 -0.67
CA SER A 191 9.60 -18.19 -1.44
C SER A 191 9.38 -18.38 -2.95
N PHE A 192 8.90 -19.54 -3.36
CA PHE A 192 8.58 -19.82 -4.76
C PHE A 192 7.49 -18.87 -5.29
N VAL A 193 6.40 -18.71 -4.54
CA VAL A 193 5.33 -17.78 -4.92
C VAL A 193 5.85 -16.34 -5.04
N MET A 194 6.69 -15.89 -4.10
CA MET A 194 7.29 -14.56 -4.16
C MET A 194 8.18 -14.39 -5.40
N ILE A 195 9.03 -15.37 -5.70
CA ILE A 195 9.92 -15.34 -6.89
C ILE A 195 9.08 -15.26 -8.17
N VAL A 196 8.00 -16.03 -8.27
CA VAL A 196 7.13 -16.02 -9.46
C VAL A 196 6.46 -14.65 -9.62
N ILE A 197 5.89 -14.10 -8.55
CA ILE A 197 5.23 -12.78 -8.60
C ILE A 197 6.23 -11.68 -8.99
N MET A 198 7.41 -11.66 -8.36
CA MET A 198 8.45 -10.69 -8.69
C MET A 198 8.96 -10.85 -10.12
N GLY A 199 9.14 -12.09 -10.56
CA GLY A 199 9.55 -12.41 -11.94
C GLY A 199 8.53 -11.89 -12.97
N ILE A 200 7.23 -12.06 -12.69
CA ILE A 200 6.16 -11.51 -13.55
C ILE A 200 6.23 -9.98 -13.59
N LEU A 201 6.41 -9.31 -12.44
CA LEU A 201 6.52 -7.86 -12.39
C LEU A 201 7.72 -7.35 -13.20
N PHE A 202 8.90 -7.96 -13.05
CA PHE A 202 10.08 -7.59 -13.84
C PHE A 202 9.92 -7.91 -15.33
N TRP A 203 9.25 -9.00 -15.67
CA TRP A 203 8.95 -9.31 -17.07
C TRP A 203 8.01 -8.26 -17.70
N VAL A 204 6.99 -7.87 -16.97
CA VAL A 204 6.06 -6.79 -17.41
C VAL A 204 6.83 -5.48 -17.63
N GLU A 205 7.68 -5.07 -16.67
CA GLU A 205 8.51 -3.88 -16.83
C GLU A 205 9.38 -3.93 -18.09
N HIS A 206 10.11 -5.04 -18.26
CA HIS A 206 11.01 -5.18 -19.39
C HIS A 206 10.29 -5.15 -20.73
N HIS A 207 9.04 -5.62 -20.78
CA HIS A 207 8.25 -5.62 -22.02
C HIS A 207 7.63 -4.26 -22.32
N PHE A 208 7.12 -3.56 -21.31
CA PHE A 208 6.46 -2.26 -21.47
C PHE A 208 7.40 -1.07 -21.26
N GLY A 209 8.54 -1.24 -20.59
CA GLY A 209 9.51 -0.17 -20.32
C GLY A 209 10.43 0.12 -21.52
N LYS A 210 10.70 -0.86 -22.38
CA LYS A 210 11.53 -0.67 -23.57
C LYS A 210 10.98 0.32 -24.59
N ASP A 211 9.65 0.37 -24.72
CA ASP A 211 8.98 1.31 -25.62
C ASP A 211 9.20 2.80 -25.22
N LEU A 212 9.79 3.04 -24.05
CA LEU A 212 10.04 4.38 -23.52
C LEU A 212 11.50 4.85 -23.66
N GLU A 213 12.44 3.93 -23.89
CA GLU A 213 13.87 4.24 -24.05
C GLU A 213 14.28 4.38 -25.53
N GLU A 214 13.44 3.92 -26.47
CA GLU A 214 13.74 3.93 -27.92
C GLU A 214 13.16 5.15 -28.68
N GLU A 215 12.47 6.09 -28.04
CA GLU A 215 12.01 7.39 -28.58
C GLU A 215 12.75 8.56 -27.91
#